data_2bb29f0662fec3633ee964bf059c94c8
#
_entry.id   2bb29f0662fec3633ee964bf059c94c8
#
_cell.length_a   1.000
_cell.length_b   1.000
_cell.length_c   1.000
_cell.angle_alpha   90.00
_cell.angle_beta   90.00
_cell.angle_gamma   90.00
#
_symmetry.space_group_name_H-M   'P 1'
#
loop_
_entity.id
_entity.type
_entity.pdbx_description
1 polymer ?
#
loop_
_entity_poly.entity_id
_entity_poly.type
_entity_poly.pdbx_seq_one_letter_code
_entity_poly.pdbx_strand_id
1 'polypeptide(L)'
;MPFVEVNVKREIEKRRQNNEQFKKEWDESRAEYRLIGEMISLSKQENITQKELAKLTGKTQQTISKIERRESIPTITAFNKLLNVLGYELKIVKRQ
;
A
#
# COMPACT_ATOMS: atom_id res chain seq x y z
N MET A 1 -14.14 7.43 9.49
CA MET A 1 -12.97 7.57 8.62
C MET A 1 -13.05 6.55 7.48
N PRO A 2 -12.89 6.97 6.23
CA PRO A 2 -12.85 6.01 5.13
C PRO A 2 -11.71 5.02 5.28
N PHE A 3 -11.84 3.86 4.69
CA PHE A 3 -10.83 2.82 4.79
C PHE A 3 -10.51 2.23 3.42
N VAL A 4 -9.34 1.59 3.33
CA VAL A 4 -8.91 0.86 2.14
C VAL A 4 -9.15 -0.62 2.37
N GLU A 5 -9.96 -1.24 1.54
CA GLU A 5 -10.20 -2.68 1.63
C GLU A 5 -9.04 -3.45 1.00
N VAL A 6 -8.62 -4.50 1.70
CA VAL A 6 -7.53 -5.36 1.22
C VAL A 6 -8.13 -6.70 0.80
N ASN A 7 -8.19 -6.94 -0.50
CA ASN A 7 -8.71 -8.19 -1.06
C ASN A 7 -7.63 -8.92 -1.85
N VAL A 8 -6.53 -9.22 -1.17
CA VAL A 8 -5.32 -9.79 -1.77
C VAL A 8 -5.49 -11.25 -2.16
N LYS A 9 -6.22 -12.01 -1.35
CA LYS A 9 -6.36 -13.46 -1.52
C LYS A 9 -6.91 -13.86 -2.89
N ARG A 10 -7.79 -13.04 -3.45
CA ARG A 10 -8.40 -13.30 -4.74
C ARG A 10 -7.40 -13.26 -5.90
N GLU A 11 -6.45 -12.35 -5.86
CA GLU A 11 -5.42 -12.26 -6.89
C GLU A 11 -4.36 -13.35 -6.74
N ILE A 12 -4.05 -13.74 -5.52
CA ILE A 12 -3.12 -14.83 -5.24
C ILE A 12 -3.60 -16.12 -5.89
N GLU A 13 -4.87 -16.46 -5.73
CA GLU A 13 -5.44 -17.68 -6.29
C GLU A 13 -5.37 -17.74 -7.83
N LYS A 14 -5.58 -16.62 -8.50
CA LYS A 14 -5.51 -16.56 -9.96
C LYS A 14 -4.12 -16.90 -10.51
N ARG A 15 -3.09 -16.66 -9.74
CA ARG A 15 -1.70 -16.77 -10.21
C ARG A 15 -0.97 -18.02 -9.79
N ARG A 16 -1.56 -18.83 -8.92
CA ARG A 16 -0.92 -20.05 -8.40
C ARG A 16 -0.94 -21.23 -9.33
N GLN A 17 -1.34 -21.07 -10.58
CA GLN A 17 -1.60 -22.20 -11.46
C GLN A 17 -0.39 -22.79 -12.18
N ASN A 18 0.76 -22.08 -12.28
CA ASN A 18 1.86 -22.52 -13.15
C ASN A 18 3.20 -22.82 -12.48
N ASN A 19 3.59 -22.13 -11.41
CA ASN A 19 4.86 -22.36 -10.73
C ASN A 19 4.73 -21.84 -9.29
N GLU A 20 4.67 -22.76 -8.33
CA GLU A 20 4.36 -22.41 -6.94
C GLU A 20 5.35 -21.45 -6.30
N GLN A 21 6.66 -21.66 -6.52
CA GLN A 21 7.66 -20.82 -5.87
C GLN A 21 7.73 -19.42 -6.45
N PHE A 22 7.75 -19.30 -7.77
CA PHE A 22 7.73 -18.03 -8.44
C PHE A 22 6.47 -17.23 -8.08
N LYS A 23 5.35 -17.91 -8.04
CA LYS A 23 4.07 -17.31 -7.71
C LYS A 23 4.00 -16.81 -6.29
N LYS A 24 4.56 -17.55 -5.35
CA LYS A 24 4.55 -17.13 -3.95
C LYS A 24 5.29 -15.81 -3.79
N GLU A 25 6.46 -15.67 -4.40
CA GLU A 25 7.25 -14.44 -4.34
C GLU A 25 6.54 -13.30 -5.06
N TRP A 26 5.97 -13.57 -6.22
CA TRP A 26 5.23 -12.60 -7.00
C TRP A 26 3.99 -12.09 -6.25
N ASP A 27 3.22 -13.02 -5.68
CA ASP A 27 1.99 -12.68 -4.96
C ASP A 27 2.26 -11.83 -3.72
N GLU A 28 3.30 -12.15 -2.97
CA GLU A 28 3.70 -11.39 -1.80
C GLU A 28 4.08 -9.94 -2.17
N SER A 29 4.93 -9.79 -3.18
CA SER A 29 5.34 -8.48 -3.68
C SER A 29 4.18 -7.69 -4.24
N ARG A 30 3.29 -8.37 -4.95
CA ARG A 30 2.18 -7.72 -5.62
C ARG A 30 1.15 -7.14 -4.67
N ALA A 31 0.91 -7.82 -3.55
CA ALA A 31 0.00 -7.30 -2.53
C ALA A 31 0.50 -5.96 -2.00
N GLU A 32 1.79 -5.90 -1.69
CA GLU A 32 2.42 -4.68 -1.19
C GLU A 32 2.39 -3.57 -2.23
N TYR A 33 2.71 -3.89 -3.48
CA TYR A 33 2.71 -2.93 -4.57
C TYR A 33 1.31 -2.37 -4.83
N ARG A 34 0.31 -3.21 -4.73
CA ARG A 34 -1.07 -2.79 -4.90
C ARG A 34 -1.52 -1.82 -3.83
N LEU A 35 -1.18 -2.12 -2.58
CA LEU A 35 -1.51 -1.23 -1.45
C LEU A 35 -0.81 0.12 -1.60
N ILE A 36 0.45 0.12 -2.01
CA ILE A 36 1.18 1.35 -2.26
C ILE A 36 0.54 2.14 -3.39
N GLY A 37 0.12 1.46 -4.46
CA GLY A 37 -0.58 2.09 -5.57
C GLY A 37 -1.88 2.75 -5.13
N GLU A 38 -2.63 2.10 -4.25
CA GLU A 38 -3.85 2.68 -3.70
C GLU A 38 -3.54 3.91 -2.85
N MET A 39 -2.50 3.85 -2.04
CA MET A 39 -2.07 5.01 -1.24
C MET A 39 -1.72 6.20 -2.13
N ILE A 40 -1.00 5.97 -3.22
CA ILE A 40 -0.64 7.01 -4.18
C ILE A 40 -1.91 7.63 -4.79
N SER A 41 -2.87 6.80 -5.19
CA SER A 41 -4.13 7.26 -5.74
C SER A 41 -4.90 8.12 -4.74
N LEU A 42 -4.94 7.69 -3.48
CA LEU A 42 -5.61 8.44 -2.42
C LEU A 42 -4.93 9.77 -2.16
N SER A 43 -3.60 9.83 -2.17
CA SER A 43 -2.88 11.08 -1.96
C SER A 43 -3.17 12.08 -3.08
N LYS A 44 -3.30 11.61 -4.31
CA LYS A 44 -3.68 12.44 -5.46
C LYS A 44 -5.12 12.92 -5.33
N GLN A 45 -6.01 12.03 -4.93
CA GLN A 45 -7.42 12.35 -4.74
C GLN A 45 -7.60 13.43 -3.66
N GLU A 46 -6.81 13.37 -2.60
CA GLU A 46 -6.85 14.33 -1.51
C GLU A 46 -5.96 15.56 -1.76
N ASN A 47 -5.32 15.64 -2.93
CA ASN A 47 -4.42 16.74 -3.30
C ASN A 47 -3.26 16.93 -2.33
N ILE A 48 -2.71 15.84 -1.82
CA ILE A 48 -1.58 15.86 -0.89
C ILE A 48 -0.32 15.42 -1.63
N THR A 49 0.68 16.30 -1.67
CA THR A 49 1.95 16.03 -2.34
C THR A 49 2.85 15.14 -1.48
N GLN A 50 3.90 14.58 -2.09
CA GLN A 50 4.92 13.82 -1.34
C GLN A 50 5.52 14.66 -0.21
N LYS A 51 5.77 15.92 -0.47
CA LYS A 51 6.34 16.84 0.51
C LYS A 51 5.41 17.04 1.70
N GLU A 52 4.13 17.24 1.42
CA GLU A 52 3.12 17.39 2.46
C GLU A 52 2.93 16.11 3.25
N LEU A 53 2.88 14.98 2.56
CA LEU A 53 2.73 13.67 3.19
C LEU A 53 3.92 13.38 4.12
N ALA A 54 5.12 13.71 3.69
CA ALA A 54 6.32 13.59 4.51
C ALA A 54 6.20 14.44 5.77
N LYS A 55 5.81 15.69 5.61
CA LYS A 55 5.64 16.63 6.73
C LYS A 55 4.61 16.12 7.73
N LEU A 56 3.46 15.66 7.25
CA LEU A 56 2.37 15.18 8.10
C LEU A 56 2.71 13.91 8.86
N THR A 57 3.59 13.09 8.31
CA THR A 57 3.97 11.81 8.93
C THR A 57 5.29 11.87 9.69
N GLY A 58 5.97 13.02 9.66
CA GLY A 58 7.28 13.16 10.29
C GLY A 58 8.40 12.42 9.56
N LYS A 59 8.19 12.07 8.28
CA LYS A 59 9.18 11.40 7.45
C LYS A 59 9.81 12.38 6.48
N THR A 60 10.90 11.97 5.82
CA THR A 60 11.50 12.78 4.76
C THR A 60 10.78 12.54 3.44
N GLN A 61 10.83 13.52 2.55
CA GLN A 61 10.28 13.37 1.20
C GLN A 61 10.97 12.23 0.46
N GLN A 62 12.26 12.04 0.68
CA GLN A 62 13.04 10.95 0.08
C GLN A 62 12.47 9.59 0.49
N THR A 63 12.11 9.43 1.77
CA THR A 63 11.50 8.19 2.27
C THR A 63 10.17 7.92 1.56
N ILE A 64 9.31 8.94 1.45
CA ILE A 64 8.02 8.80 0.76
C ILE A 64 8.24 8.44 -0.71
N SER A 65 9.18 9.11 -1.37
CA SER A 65 9.51 8.83 -2.76
C SER A 65 9.98 7.39 -2.98
N LYS A 66 10.81 6.87 -2.10
CA LYS A 66 11.28 5.48 -2.17
C LYS A 66 10.12 4.49 -2.02
N ILE A 67 9.19 4.77 -1.12
CA ILE A 67 8.00 3.93 -0.93
C ILE A 67 7.17 3.93 -2.22
N GLU A 68 6.92 5.10 -2.81
CA GLU A 68 6.11 5.21 -4.02
C GLU A 68 6.75 4.54 -5.22
N ARG A 69 8.08 4.50 -5.27
CA ARG A 69 8.82 3.80 -6.33
C ARG A 69 9.01 2.32 -6.05
N ARG A 70 8.48 1.80 -4.96
CA ARG A 70 8.61 0.41 -4.49
C ARG A 70 10.06 0.01 -4.21
N GLU A 71 10.89 0.97 -3.89
CA GLU A 71 12.27 0.72 -3.47
C GLU A 71 12.36 0.39 -1.98
N SER A 72 11.34 0.79 -1.22
CA SER A 72 11.26 0.54 0.21
C SER A 72 9.83 0.17 0.55
N ILE A 73 9.65 -0.91 1.31
CA ILE A 73 8.34 -1.36 1.75
C ILE A 73 8.14 -0.90 3.19
N PRO A 74 7.11 -0.11 3.46
CA PRO A 74 6.87 0.36 4.84
C PRO A 74 6.35 -0.77 5.71
N THR A 75 6.57 -0.65 7.01
CA THR A 75 5.92 -1.52 7.98
C THR A 75 4.42 -1.25 7.98
N ILE A 76 3.64 -2.18 8.53
CA ILE A 76 2.19 -1.99 8.65
C ILE A 76 1.88 -0.73 9.46
N THR A 77 2.62 -0.50 10.55
CA THR A 77 2.45 0.69 11.38
C THR A 77 2.71 1.97 10.59
N ALA A 78 3.81 2.00 9.84
CA ALA A 78 4.17 3.15 9.02
C ALA A 78 3.14 3.38 7.92
N PHE A 79 2.70 2.31 7.25
CA PHE A 79 1.72 2.40 6.18
C PHE A 79 0.36 2.92 6.70
N ASN A 80 -0.07 2.39 7.85
CA ASN A 80 -1.31 2.84 8.47
C ASN A 80 -1.24 4.34 8.83
N LYS A 81 -0.08 4.80 9.29
CA LYS A 81 0.13 6.21 9.59
C LYS A 81 0.01 7.07 8.33
N LEU A 82 0.56 6.61 7.22
CA LEU A 82 0.43 7.29 5.93
C LEU A 82 -1.04 7.40 5.51
N LEU A 83 -1.79 6.31 5.65
CA LEU A 83 -3.22 6.31 5.33
C LEU A 83 -4.02 7.22 6.25
N ASN A 84 -3.70 7.23 7.54
CA ASN A 84 -4.41 8.05 8.52
C ASN A 84 -4.30 9.55 8.20
N VAL A 85 -3.12 10.03 7.81
CA VAL A 85 -2.96 11.44 7.47
C VAL A 85 -3.69 11.81 6.18
N LEU A 86 -4.00 10.82 5.34
CA LEU A 86 -4.80 11.01 4.14
C LEU A 86 -6.31 10.95 4.43
N GLY A 87 -6.69 10.60 5.65
CA GLY A 87 -8.09 10.45 6.04
C GLY A 87 -8.64 9.04 5.90
N TYR A 88 -7.76 8.05 5.84
CA TYR A 88 -8.14 6.65 5.64
C TYR A 88 -7.54 5.78 6.73
N GLU A 89 -8.01 4.54 6.82
CA GLU A 89 -7.42 3.55 7.70
C GLU A 89 -7.32 2.20 7.01
N LEU A 90 -6.38 1.39 7.46
CA LEU A 90 -6.24 0.03 6.96
C LEU A 90 -7.20 -0.87 7.74
N LYS A 91 -7.97 -1.67 7.03
CA LYS A 91 -8.98 -2.54 7.65
C LYS A 91 -8.95 -3.91 7.01
N ILE A 92 -9.14 -4.93 7.82
CA ILE A 92 -9.26 -6.31 7.35
C ILE A 92 -10.72 -6.58 7.10
N VAL A 93 -11.04 -7.06 5.90
CA VAL A 93 -12.41 -7.40 5.53
C VAL A 93 -12.48 -8.85 5.10
N LYS A 94 -13.61 -9.47 5.41
CA LYS A 94 -13.83 -10.85 5.03
C LYS A 94 -13.98 -10.94 3.51
N ARG A 95 -13.31 -11.90 2.92
CA ARG A 95 -13.44 -12.17 1.49
C ARG A 95 -14.80 -12.76 1.20
N GLN A 96 -15.41 -12.29 0.14
CA GLN A 96 -16.68 -12.81 -0.34
C GLN A 96 -16.52 -13.91 -1.39
#